data_7ee50e0dde3843afdc17537462b1f57c
#
_entry.id   7ee50e0dde3843afdc17537462b1f57c
#
_cell.length_a   1.000
_cell.length_b   1.000
_cell.length_c   1.000
_cell.angle_alpha   90.00
_cell.angle_beta   90.00
_cell.angle_gamma   90.00
#
_symmetry.space_group_name_H-M   'P 1'
#
loop_
_entity.id
_entity.type
_entity.pdbx_description
1 polymer ?
#
loop_
_entity_poly.entity_id
_entity_poly.type
_entity_poly.pdbx_seq_one_letter_code
_entity_poly.pdbx_strand_id
1 'polypeptide(L)'
;MPPLLRVEGLKVYFHMPRGVVRAVDEVNIYLNKGEIIGIAGESGSGKSTLALGIMRLIMPPGLIEGGNVYFEDTEVLHLPEKVFNSEYRWKRIAMVFQGSMNGFTPVYKIRDQIKEVLEVHGYTGDPDQRVNELMKMVNLDPSIADRYPHELSGGQKQRAFIAMALALNPQVLIADEPTTALDVITQTHIINLLKQLRKELGISIIFITHDIALMSMIADRMYIMYAGRIVEHADTADIVRKPKHPYTKLLMEAVPDPSKDYIKGIPGFMPDLARLPPGCRFQGRCPFVMDICKREEPGLKRVENSEVACWLYG
;
A
#
# COMPACT_ATOMS: atom_id res chain seq x y z
N MET A 1 10.57 -17.95 10.66
CA MET A 1 11.48 -17.36 9.65
C MET A 1 11.39 -15.85 9.79
N PRO A 2 12.45 -15.09 9.53
CA PRO A 2 12.34 -13.63 9.50
C PRO A 2 11.37 -13.18 8.40
N PRO A 3 10.73 -12.02 8.55
CA PRO A 3 9.86 -11.47 7.52
C PRO A 3 10.66 -11.11 6.26
N LEU A 4 10.03 -11.19 5.07
CA LEU A 4 10.65 -10.83 3.80
C LEU A 4 10.94 -9.32 3.71
N LEU A 5 9.99 -8.50 4.17
CA LEU A 5 10.14 -7.05 4.27
C LEU A 5 9.75 -6.60 5.68
N ARG A 6 10.57 -5.73 6.30
CA ARG A 6 10.30 -5.17 7.61
C ARG A 6 10.64 -3.68 7.61
N VAL A 7 9.69 -2.89 8.07
CA VAL A 7 9.81 -1.44 8.24
C VAL A 7 9.77 -1.16 9.73
N GLU A 8 10.75 -0.42 10.24
CA GLU A 8 10.89 -0.09 11.66
C GLU A 8 11.02 1.41 11.85
N GLY A 9 10.08 1.98 12.58
CA GLY A 9 10.10 3.38 12.98
C GLY A 9 10.18 4.37 11.82
N LEU A 10 9.66 4.03 10.64
CA LEU A 10 9.78 4.88 9.44
C LEU A 10 9.12 6.23 9.67
N LYS A 11 9.87 7.32 9.37
CA LYS A 11 9.42 8.71 9.43
C LYS A 11 9.59 9.36 8.06
N VAL A 12 8.48 9.87 7.51
CA VAL A 12 8.49 10.67 6.28
C VAL A 12 7.76 11.97 6.56
N TYR A 13 8.50 13.07 6.52
CA TYR A 13 7.99 14.40 6.83
C TYR A 13 8.15 15.35 5.65
N PHE A 14 7.20 16.27 5.50
CA PHE A 14 7.25 17.31 4.49
C PHE A 14 7.43 18.66 5.16
N HIS A 15 8.54 19.33 4.85
CA HIS A 15 8.88 20.64 5.38
C HIS A 15 8.20 21.74 4.55
N MET A 16 7.04 22.17 5.00
CA MET A 16 6.23 23.19 4.35
C MET A 16 6.38 24.55 5.05
N PRO A 17 6.16 25.69 4.36
CA PRO A 17 6.20 27.01 5.00
C PRO A 17 5.28 27.16 6.22
N ARG A 18 4.21 26.36 6.28
CA ARG A 18 3.20 26.38 7.35
C ARG A 18 3.49 25.40 8.49
N GLY A 19 4.58 24.66 8.43
CA GLY A 19 4.95 23.64 9.43
C GLY A 19 5.39 22.31 8.82
N VAL A 20 5.75 21.37 9.69
CA VAL A 20 6.21 20.03 9.29
C VAL A 20 5.02 19.07 9.25
N VAL A 21 4.64 18.62 8.08
CA VAL A 21 3.60 17.60 7.86
C VAL A 21 4.19 16.22 8.14
N ARG A 22 3.76 15.55 9.20
CA ARG A 22 4.21 14.22 9.60
C ARG A 22 3.35 13.15 8.93
N ALA A 23 3.61 12.92 7.63
CA ALA A 23 2.78 12.04 6.82
C ALA A 23 2.94 10.55 7.17
N VAL A 24 4.13 10.13 7.58
CA VAL A 24 4.44 8.81 8.17
C VAL A 24 5.27 9.09 9.40
N ASP A 25 4.85 8.58 10.56
CA ASP A 25 5.46 8.90 11.83
C ASP A 25 5.58 7.66 12.72
N GLU A 26 6.79 7.13 12.82
CA GLU A 26 7.13 5.91 13.59
C GLU A 26 6.31 4.68 13.17
N VAL A 27 6.16 4.48 11.86
CA VAL A 27 5.40 3.34 11.34
C VAL A 27 6.25 2.07 11.36
N ASN A 28 5.65 1.01 11.90
CA ASN A 28 6.21 -0.35 11.89
C ASN A 28 5.25 -1.27 11.15
N ILE A 29 5.75 -1.98 10.13
CA ILE A 29 5.03 -3.04 9.42
C ILE A 29 6.00 -4.16 9.07
N TYR A 30 5.47 -5.36 8.91
CA TYR A 30 6.23 -6.49 8.36
C TYR A 30 5.38 -7.31 7.38
N LEU A 31 6.04 -7.89 6.40
CA LEU A 31 5.45 -8.72 5.35
C LEU A 31 6.21 -10.04 5.29
N ASN A 32 5.53 -11.15 5.47
CA ASN A 32 6.10 -12.47 5.33
C ASN A 32 6.16 -12.90 3.86
N LYS A 33 6.99 -13.88 3.54
CA LYS A 33 7.07 -14.44 2.20
C LYS A 33 5.73 -15.06 1.78
N GLY A 34 5.22 -14.71 0.62
CA GLY A 34 3.95 -15.19 0.08
C GLY A 34 2.71 -14.67 0.81
N GLU A 35 2.85 -13.65 1.67
CA GLU A 35 1.75 -13.01 2.37
C GLU A 35 1.20 -11.82 1.59
N ILE A 36 -0.08 -11.52 1.76
CA ILE A 36 -0.68 -10.25 1.35
C ILE A 36 -1.06 -9.47 2.60
N ILE A 37 -0.39 -8.35 2.86
CA ILE A 37 -0.84 -7.41 3.88
C ILE A 37 -1.63 -6.26 3.25
N GLY A 38 -2.69 -5.84 3.95
CA GLY A 38 -3.48 -4.69 3.59
C GLY A 38 -3.12 -3.47 4.44
N ILE A 39 -3.03 -2.28 3.85
CA ILE A 39 -2.89 -1.02 4.57
C ILE A 39 -4.11 -0.17 4.27
N ALA A 40 -5.00 0.00 5.27
CA ALA A 40 -6.24 0.73 5.16
C ALA A 40 -6.25 2.02 5.99
N GLY A 41 -7.11 2.95 5.61
CA GLY A 41 -7.36 4.20 6.32
C GLY A 41 -7.94 5.25 5.40
N GLU A 42 -8.41 6.36 5.96
CA GLU A 42 -8.94 7.49 5.19
C GLU A 42 -7.92 8.09 4.24
N SER A 43 -8.40 8.82 3.20
CA SER A 43 -7.52 9.60 2.34
C SER A 43 -6.69 10.58 3.16
N GLY A 44 -5.41 10.72 2.81
CA GLY A 44 -4.46 11.57 3.55
C GLY A 44 -3.90 10.97 4.84
N SER A 45 -4.23 9.72 5.22
CA SER A 45 -3.67 9.07 6.42
C SER A 45 -2.17 8.71 6.32
N GLY A 46 -1.55 8.80 5.12
CA GLY A 46 -0.12 8.56 4.90
C GLY A 46 0.22 7.25 4.16
N LYS A 47 -0.76 6.47 3.72
CA LYS A 47 -0.58 5.14 3.10
C LYS A 47 0.33 5.15 1.86
N SER A 48 0.02 6.01 0.89
CA SER A 48 0.85 6.15 -0.32
C SER A 48 2.23 6.69 0.00
N THR A 49 2.33 7.61 0.99
CA THR A 49 3.63 8.12 1.46
C THR A 49 4.46 7.01 2.10
N LEU A 50 3.84 6.09 2.83
CA LEU A 50 4.53 4.91 3.39
C LEU A 50 5.10 4.03 2.26
N ALA A 51 4.31 3.74 1.24
CA ALA A 51 4.77 2.98 0.07
C ALA A 51 5.93 3.68 -0.66
N LEU A 52 5.81 5.00 -0.91
CA LEU A 52 6.87 5.80 -1.52
C LEU A 52 8.13 5.86 -0.63
N GLY A 53 7.97 5.90 0.70
CA GLY A 53 9.08 5.83 1.65
C GLY A 53 9.86 4.52 1.55
N ILE A 54 9.16 3.38 1.50
CA ILE A 54 9.76 2.06 1.31
C ILE A 54 10.52 2.00 -0.03
N MET A 55 9.96 2.58 -1.08
CA MET A 55 10.56 2.62 -2.42
C MET A 55 11.64 3.70 -2.57
N ARG A 56 11.87 4.53 -1.55
CA ARG A 56 12.80 5.69 -1.59
C ARG A 56 12.47 6.65 -2.74
N LEU A 57 11.16 6.92 -2.93
CA LEU A 57 10.62 7.80 -3.99
C LEU A 57 9.98 9.06 -3.40
N ILE A 58 10.39 9.45 -2.20
CA ILE A 58 9.94 10.71 -1.59
C ILE A 58 10.60 11.88 -2.31
N MET A 59 9.76 12.78 -2.81
CA MET A 59 10.23 13.97 -3.53
C MET A 59 10.23 15.20 -2.61
N PRO A 60 11.19 16.14 -2.79
CA PRO A 60 11.16 17.41 -2.08
C PRO A 60 9.79 18.12 -2.18
N PRO A 61 9.31 18.77 -1.11
CA PRO A 61 10.00 19.04 0.16
C PRO A 61 9.91 17.91 1.20
N GLY A 62 9.54 16.68 0.79
CA GLY A 62 9.48 15.52 1.64
C GLY A 62 10.87 14.92 1.88
N LEU A 63 11.10 14.42 3.09
CA LEU A 63 12.33 13.75 3.50
C LEU A 63 11.99 12.51 4.34
N ILE A 64 12.82 11.48 4.19
CA ILE A 64 12.83 10.34 5.11
C ILE A 64 13.72 10.75 6.29
N GLU A 65 13.12 11.02 7.45
CA GLU A 65 13.83 11.54 8.62
C GLU A 65 14.27 10.48 9.62
N GLY A 66 13.88 9.24 9.41
CA GLY A 66 14.30 8.16 10.31
C GLY A 66 13.61 6.85 10.02
N GLY A 67 14.04 5.86 10.76
CA GLY A 67 13.61 4.48 10.64
C GLY A 67 14.50 3.65 9.73
N ASN A 68 14.17 2.38 9.61
CA ASN A 68 14.90 1.41 8.80
C ASN A 68 13.91 0.60 7.94
N VAL A 69 14.37 0.15 6.78
CA VAL A 69 13.67 -0.82 5.95
C VAL A 69 14.61 -1.98 5.69
N TYR A 70 14.19 -3.17 6.07
CA TYR A 70 14.93 -4.40 5.84
C TYR A 70 14.24 -5.24 4.77
N PHE A 71 15.02 -5.69 3.80
CA PHE A 71 14.63 -6.74 2.88
C PHE A 71 15.40 -8.00 3.27
N GLU A 72 14.68 -9.02 3.73
CA GLU A 72 15.28 -10.13 4.47
C GLU A 72 16.11 -9.58 5.66
N ASP A 73 17.39 -9.87 5.72
CA ASP A 73 18.28 -9.39 6.78
C ASP A 73 19.10 -8.13 6.39
N THR A 74 18.90 -7.60 5.18
CA THR A 74 19.64 -6.45 4.66
C THR A 74 18.87 -5.16 4.89
N GLU A 75 19.49 -4.20 5.60
CA GLU A 75 18.96 -2.84 5.68
C GLU A 75 19.12 -2.15 4.31
N VAL A 76 18.00 -1.69 3.72
CA VAL A 76 17.99 -1.19 2.34
C VAL A 76 17.69 0.30 2.22
N LEU A 77 17.19 0.93 3.30
CA LEU A 77 16.81 2.35 3.25
C LEU A 77 18.01 3.28 3.09
N HIS A 78 19.15 2.91 3.68
CA HIS A 78 20.36 3.75 3.70
C HIS A 78 21.44 3.28 2.73
N LEU A 79 21.17 2.25 1.90
CA LEU A 79 22.08 1.84 0.84
C LEU A 79 22.38 3.00 -0.13
N PRO A 80 23.58 3.03 -0.76
CA PRO A 80 23.83 3.95 -1.86
C PRO A 80 22.73 3.84 -2.93
N GLU A 81 22.25 4.98 -3.48
CA GLU A 81 21.14 5.00 -4.44
C GLU A 81 21.37 4.08 -5.64
N LYS A 82 22.62 4.04 -6.14
CA LYS A 82 23.01 3.15 -7.24
C LYS A 82 22.75 1.68 -6.89
N VAL A 83 23.08 1.24 -5.66
CA VAL A 83 22.91 -0.14 -5.22
C VAL A 83 21.42 -0.47 -5.06
N PHE A 84 20.65 0.43 -4.44
CA PHE A 84 19.20 0.24 -4.29
C PHE A 84 18.51 0.12 -5.65
N ASN A 85 18.87 0.97 -6.62
CA ASN A 85 18.30 0.97 -7.96
C ASN A 85 18.68 -0.29 -8.75
N SER A 86 19.95 -0.76 -8.65
CA SER A 86 20.41 -1.91 -9.43
C SER A 86 19.99 -3.26 -8.86
N GLU A 87 19.79 -3.36 -7.52
CA GLU A 87 19.59 -4.64 -6.85
C GLU A 87 18.17 -4.83 -6.28
N TYR A 88 17.47 -3.73 -5.92
CA TYR A 88 16.19 -3.83 -5.22
C TYR A 88 15.03 -3.27 -6.03
N ARG A 89 15.13 -2.02 -6.53
CA ARG A 89 14.05 -1.39 -7.29
C ARG A 89 13.81 -2.16 -8.58
N TRP A 90 12.55 -2.53 -8.85
CA TRP A 90 12.10 -3.40 -9.93
C TRP A 90 12.52 -4.87 -9.82
N LYS A 91 13.73 -5.19 -9.34
CA LYS A 91 14.22 -6.58 -9.29
C LYS A 91 13.68 -7.36 -8.10
N ARG A 92 13.60 -6.74 -6.94
CA ARG A 92 13.12 -7.38 -5.70
C ARG A 92 11.83 -6.78 -5.21
N ILE A 93 11.68 -5.47 -5.34
CA ILE A 93 10.50 -4.71 -4.93
C ILE A 93 10.04 -3.88 -6.12
N ALA A 94 8.79 -4.10 -6.56
CA ALA A 94 8.15 -3.30 -7.59
C ALA A 94 6.88 -2.62 -7.04
N MET A 95 6.43 -1.57 -7.71
CA MET A 95 5.26 -0.81 -7.28
C MET A 95 4.34 -0.49 -8.44
N VAL A 96 3.05 -0.69 -8.21
CA VAL A 96 1.95 -0.15 -9.02
C VAL A 96 1.40 1.06 -8.29
N PHE A 97 1.59 2.23 -8.88
CA PHE A 97 1.22 3.52 -8.27
C PHE A 97 -0.27 3.82 -8.41
N GLN A 98 -0.78 4.65 -7.52
CA GLN A 98 -2.11 5.23 -7.66
C GLN A 98 -2.22 5.98 -9.00
N GLY A 99 -3.29 5.73 -9.76
CA GLY A 99 -3.48 6.33 -11.09
C GLY A 99 -2.57 5.75 -12.18
N SER A 100 -1.98 4.58 -11.97
CA SER A 100 -1.10 3.86 -12.91
C SER A 100 -1.68 3.67 -14.31
N MET A 101 -3.02 3.73 -14.48
CA MET A 101 -3.66 3.73 -15.80
C MET A 101 -3.21 4.89 -16.70
N ASN A 102 -2.71 5.98 -16.10
CA ASN A 102 -2.14 7.14 -16.80
C ASN A 102 -0.61 7.14 -16.79
N GLY A 103 0.02 6.09 -16.24
CA GLY A 103 1.47 5.98 -16.11
C GLY A 103 2.19 5.60 -17.41
N PHE A 104 1.46 5.10 -18.40
CA PHE A 104 2.03 4.83 -19.72
C PHE A 104 2.18 6.10 -20.54
N THR A 105 3.32 6.23 -21.21
CA THR A 105 3.58 7.29 -22.19
C THR A 105 2.71 7.05 -23.43
N PRO A 106 1.80 7.98 -23.80
CA PRO A 106 0.74 7.72 -24.78
C PRO A 106 1.23 7.50 -26.23
N VAL A 107 2.45 7.93 -26.53
CA VAL A 107 3.04 7.85 -27.87
C VAL A 107 3.89 6.61 -28.13
N TYR A 108 4.05 5.74 -27.12
CA TYR A 108 4.75 4.46 -27.26
C TYR A 108 3.79 3.30 -27.03
N LYS A 109 4.04 2.17 -27.73
CA LYS A 109 3.29 0.94 -27.52
C LYS A 109 3.58 0.37 -26.12
N ILE A 110 2.64 -0.41 -25.60
CA ILE A 110 2.82 -1.08 -24.30
C ILE A 110 4.08 -1.97 -24.31
N ARG A 111 4.30 -2.71 -25.41
CA ARG A 111 5.49 -3.56 -25.61
C ARG A 111 6.78 -2.81 -25.42
N ASP A 112 6.91 -1.66 -26.05
CA ASP A 112 8.13 -0.86 -26.04
C ASP A 112 8.46 -0.38 -24.61
N GLN A 113 7.44 0.02 -23.87
CA GLN A 113 7.60 0.50 -22.49
C GLN A 113 7.96 -0.63 -21.51
N ILE A 114 7.43 -1.83 -21.71
CA ILE A 114 7.83 -3.01 -20.91
C ILE A 114 9.26 -3.43 -21.26
N LYS A 115 9.63 -3.40 -22.56
CA LYS A 115 11.00 -3.71 -23.01
C LYS A 115 12.01 -2.70 -22.45
N GLU A 116 11.69 -1.42 -22.39
CA GLU A 116 12.54 -0.40 -21.78
C GLU A 116 12.88 -0.78 -20.32
N VAL A 117 11.90 -1.22 -19.54
CA VAL A 117 12.15 -1.68 -18.16
C VAL A 117 13.12 -2.86 -18.13
N LEU A 118 12.94 -3.84 -19.02
CA LEU A 118 13.81 -5.00 -19.12
C LEU A 118 15.26 -4.60 -19.48
N GLU A 119 15.42 -3.73 -20.47
CA GLU A 119 16.71 -3.25 -20.96
C GLU A 119 17.46 -2.44 -19.92
N VAL A 120 16.80 -1.44 -19.30
CA VAL A 120 17.40 -0.59 -18.26
C VAL A 120 17.94 -1.38 -17.08
N HIS A 121 17.26 -2.50 -16.74
CA HIS A 121 17.66 -3.35 -15.63
C HIS A 121 18.50 -4.57 -16.03
N GLY A 122 18.97 -4.62 -17.29
CA GLY A 122 19.92 -5.62 -17.75
C GLY A 122 19.34 -7.02 -17.88
N TYR A 123 18.10 -7.17 -18.32
CA TYR A 123 17.49 -8.46 -18.60
C TYR A 123 18.24 -9.15 -19.76
N THR A 124 18.65 -10.41 -19.58
CA THR A 124 19.49 -11.14 -20.53
C THR A 124 18.72 -12.10 -21.44
N GLY A 125 17.42 -12.30 -21.21
CA GLY A 125 16.57 -13.15 -22.06
C GLY A 125 16.04 -12.41 -23.29
N ASP A 126 15.17 -13.08 -24.06
CA ASP A 126 14.44 -12.46 -25.17
C ASP A 126 13.35 -11.51 -24.61
N PRO A 127 13.45 -10.17 -24.82
CA PRO A 127 12.47 -9.22 -24.31
C PRO A 127 11.08 -9.40 -24.91
N ASP A 128 10.96 -9.80 -26.19
CA ASP A 128 9.67 -9.99 -26.85
C ASP A 128 8.94 -11.23 -26.33
N GLN A 129 9.67 -12.31 -26.12
CA GLN A 129 9.13 -13.51 -25.47
C GLN A 129 8.67 -13.15 -24.05
N ARG A 130 9.48 -12.40 -23.29
CA ARG A 130 9.17 -12.00 -21.93
C ARG A 130 7.89 -11.14 -21.87
N VAL A 131 7.74 -10.16 -22.76
CA VAL A 131 6.51 -9.36 -22.83
C VAL A 131 5.30 -10.23 -23.09
N ASN A 132 5.38 -11.20 -24.02
CA ASN A 132 4.26 -12.11 -24.30
C ASN A 132 3.90 -12.98 -23.08
N GLU A 133 4.90 -13.46 -22.33
CA GLU A 133 4.68 -14.18 -21.06
C GLU A 133 3.98 -13.31 -20.02
N LEU A 134 4.47 -12.08 -19.82
CA LEU A 134 3.88 -11.12 -18.88
C LEU A 134 2.43 -10.79 -19.21
N MET A 135 2.10 -10.59 -20.48
CA MET A 135 0.72 -10.34 -20.89
C MET A 135 -0.19 -11.54 -20.57
N LYS A 136 0.27 -12.77 -20.81
CA LYS A 136 -0.49 -13.96 -20.43
C LYS A 136 -0.67 -14.08 -18.91
N MET A 137 0.37 -13.78 -18.12
CA MET A 137 0.30 -13.81 -16.65
C MET A 137 -0.78 -12.89 -16.08
N VAL A 138 -1.07 -11.79 -16.77
CA VAL A 138 -2.13 -10.84 -16.35
C VAL A 138 -3.45 -11.06 -17.10
N ASN A 139 -3.64 -12.23 -17.74
CA ASN A 139 -4.83 -12.57 -18.48
C ASN A 139 -5.16 -11.57 -19.60
N LEU A 140 -4.12 -11.12 -20.33
CA LEU A 140 -4.26 -10.34 -21.57
C LEU A 140 -3.73 -11.13 -22.75
N ASP A 141 -4.39 -10.94 -23.91
CA ASP A 141 -3.84 -11.46 -25.18
C ASP A 141 -2.51 -10.75 -25.47
N PRO A 142 -1.42 -11.47 -25.86
CA PRO A 142 -0.13 -10.85 -26.17
C PRO A 142 -0.20 -9.74 -27.24
N SER A 143 -1.15 -9.79 -28.17
CA SER A 143 -1.35 -8.75 -29.19
C SER A 143 -1.73 -7.38 -28.60
N ILE A 144 -2.27 -7.35 -27.36
CA ILE A 144 -2.57 -6.10 -26.64
C ILE A 144 -1.28 -5.29 -26.39
N ALA A 145 -0.13 -5.96 -26.24
CA ALA A 145 1.15 -5.27 -26.07
C ALA A 145 1.54 -4.40 -27.27
N ASP A 146 1.03 -4.70 -28.46
CA ASP A 146 1.33 -3.96 -29.68
C ASP A 146 0.42 -2.74 -29.89
N ARG A 147 -0.48 -2.48 -28.95
CA ARG A 147 -1.38 -1.31 -28.94
C ARG A 147 -0.78 -0.14 -28.17
N TYR A 148 -1.29 1.05 -28.46
CA TYR A 148 -1.02 2.25 -27.70
C TYR A 148 -1.92 2.33 -26.46
N PRO A 149 -1.50 3.04 -25.40
CA PRO A 149 -2.29 3.15 -24.17
C PRO A 149 -3.73 3.64 -24.38
N HIS A 150 -3.96 4.58 -25.31
CA HIS A 150 -5.28 5.13 -25.58
C HIS A 150 -6.24 4.14 -26.25
N GLU A 151 -5.75 3.04 -26.81
CA GLU A 151 -6.56 1.98 -27.42
C GLU A 151 -7.03 0.92 -26.40
N LEU A 152 -6.58 1.00 -25.15
CA LEU A 152 -6.89 0.04 -24.09
C LEU A 152 -7.99 0.56 -23.17
N SER A 153 -8.86 -0.36 -22.70
CA SER A 153 -9.79 -0.06 -21.61
C SER A 153 -9.01 0.16 -20.29
N GLY A 154 -9.64 0.80 -19.29
CA GLY A 154 -9.03 1.03 -17.97
C GLY A 154 -8.51 -0.25 -17.33
N GLY A 155 -9.31 -1.32 -17.34
CA GLY A 155 -8.89 -2.62 -16.80
C GLY A 155 -7.77 -3.29 -17.59
N GLN A 156 -7.69 -3.08 -18.92
CA GLN A 156 -6.56 -3.54 -19.73
C GLN A 156 -5.28 -2.76 -19.40
N LYS A 157 -5.37 -1.43 -19.29
CA LYS A 157 -4.24 -0.58 -18.86
C LYS A 157 -3.71 -1.01 -17.50
N GLN A 158 -4.60 -1.21 -16.54
CA GLN A 158 -4.22 -1.61 -15.18
C GLN A 158 -3.51 -2.96 -15.17
N ARG A 159 -4.03 -3.96 -15.89
CA ARG A 159 -3.38 -5.28 -16.03
C ARG A 159 -2.04 -5.18 -16.75
N ALA A 160 -1.94 -4.40 -17.80
CA ALA A 160 -0.67 -4.17 -18.50
C ALA A 160 0.36 -3.46 -17.59
N PHE A 161 -0.08 -2.54 -16.72
CA PHE A 161 0.82 -1.91 -15.74
C PHE A 161 1.28 -2.89 -14.66
N ILE A 162 0.40 -3.78 -14.20
CA ILE A 162 0.79 -4.90 -13.32
C ILE A 162 1.80 -5.81 -14.03
N ALA A 163 1.58 -6.14 -15.32
CA ALA A 163 2.54 -6.92 -16.12
C ALA A 163 3.91 -6.25 -16.17
N MET A 164 3.96 -4.94 -16.41
CA MET A 164 5.20 -4.17 -16.39
C MET A 164 5.88 -4.22 -15.01
N ALA A 165 5.13 -4.09 -13.92
CA ALA A 165 5.67 -4.20 -12.57
C ALA A 165 6.27 -5.60 -12.28
N LEU A 166 5.78 -6.63 -12.93
CA LEU A 166 6.27 -8.03 -12.82
C LEU A 166 7.43 -8.34 -13.77
N ALA A 167 7.90 -7.39 -14.57
CA ALA A 167 8.88 -7.61 -15.65
C ALA A 167 10.11 -8.42 -15.20
N LEU A 168 10.63 -8.13 -14.01
CA LEU A 168 11.85 -8.73 -13.45
C LEU A 168 11.58 -9.75 -12.31
N ASN A 169 10.36 -10.29 -12.21
CA ASN A 169 9.95 -11.24 -11.18
C ASN A 169 10.22 -10.75 -9.73
N PRO A 170 9.70 -9.59 -9.32
CA PRO A 170 9.93 -9.08 -7.99
C PRO A 170 9.36 -10.05 -6.92
N GLN A 171 9.98 -10.07 -5.75
CA GLN A 171 9.50 -10.86 -4.61
C GLN A 171 8.40 -10.10 -3.83
N VAL A 172 8.41 -8.76 -3.91
CA VAL A 172 7.41 -7.89 -3.28
C VAL A 172 6.79 -6.97 -4.33
N LEU A 173 5.47 -6.96 -4.38
CA LEU A 173 4.69 -6.02 -5.17
C LEU A 173 3.93 -5.08 -4.21
N ILE A 174 4.19 -3.78 -4.30
CA ILE A 174 3.39 -2.76 -3.63
C ILE A 174 2.32 -2.31 -4.62
N ALA A 175 1.04 -2.50 -4.28
CA ALA A 175 -0.09 -2.10 -5.10
C ALA A 175 -0.85 -0.97 -4.38
N ASP A 176 -0.59 0.27 -4.80
CA ASP A 176 -1.20 1.47 -4.22
C ASP A 176 -2.45 1.86 -4.98
N GLU A 177 -3.60 1.63 -4.37
CA GLU A 177 -4.93 1.85 -4.93
C GLU A 177 -5.12 1.29 -6.36
N PRO A 178 -4.78 0.01 -6.62
CA PRO A 178 -4.74 -0.54 -7.97
C PRO A 178 -6.11 -0.72 -8.62
N THR A 179 -7.18 -0.48 -7.89
CA THR A 179 -8.57 -0.63 -8.34
C THR A 179 -9.31 0.69 -8.47
N THR A 180 -8.68 1.81 -8.15
CA THR A 180 -9.30 3.15 -8.22
C THR A 180 -9.69 3.50 -9.64
N ALA A 181 -10.87 4.12 -9.82
CA ALA A 181 -11.49 4.49 -11.09
C ALA A 181 -11.85 3.32 -12.02
N LEU A 182 -11.97 2.10 -11.48
CA LEU A 182 -12.50 0.93 -12.19
C LEU A 182 -13.92 0.60 -11.70
N ASP A 183 -14.72 0.01 -12.57
CA ASP A 183 -16.02 -0.55 -12.20
C ASP A 183 -15.87 -1.79 -11.30
N VAL A 184 -16.92 -2.15 -10.54
CA VAL A 184 -16.91 -3.22 -9.54
C VAL A 184 -16.48 -4.58 -10.11
N ILE A 185 -16.88 -4.89 -11.34
CA ILE A 185 -16.52 -6.16 -12.00
C ILE A 185 -15.03 -6.17 -12.29
N THR A 186 -14.53 -5.09 -12.86
CA THR A 186 -13.09 -4.95 -13.16
C THR A 186 -12.24 -4.92 -11.90
N GLN A 187 -12.71 -4.29 -10.82
CA GLN A 187 -12.03 -4.35 -9.50
C GLN A 187 -11.90 -5.79 -9.02
N THR A 188 -12.98 -6.58 -9.10
CA THR A 188 -12.96 -8.00 -8.71
C THR A 188 -11.98 -8.81 -9.56
N HIS A 189 -11.89 -8.53 -10.86
CA HIS A 189 -10.89 -9.17 -11.74
C HIS A 189 -9.46 -8.85 -11.32
N ILE A 190 -9.14 -7.60 -10.94
CA ILE A 190 -7.80 -7.23 -10.45
C ILE A 190 -7.48 -7.92 -9.13
N ILE A 191 -8.44 -7.98 -8.19
CA ILE A 191 -8.26 -8.70 -6.92
C ILE A 191 -7.96 -10.20 -7.17
N ASN A 192 -8.73 -10.84 -8.04
CA ASN A 192 -8.51 -12.24 -8.38
C ASN A 192 -7.17 -12.47 -9.09
N LEU A 193 -6.78 -11.55 -9.98
CA LEU A 193 -5.47 -11.58 -10.63
C LEU A 193 -4.34 -11.50 -9.59
N LEU A 194 -4.39 -10.59 -8.64
CA LEU A 194 -3.36 -10.47 -7.60
C LEU A 194 -3.27 -11.74 -6.72
N LYS A 195 -4.41 -12.35 -6.39
CA LYS A 195 -4.45 -13.65 -5.70
C LYS A 195 -3.82 -14.77 -6.53
N GLN A 196 -4.12 -14.81 -7.82
CA GLN A 196 -3.54 -15.78 -8.76
C GLN A 196 -2.02 -15.62 -8.81
N LEU A 197 -1.52 -14.39 -9.03
CA LEU A 197 -0.10 -14.07 -9.09
C LEU A 197 0.63 -14.47 -7.80
N ARG A 198 0.04 -14.19 -6.62
CA ARG A 198 0.57 -14.67 -5.34
C ARG A 198 0.72 -16.20 -5.32
N LYS A 199 -0.33 -16.91 -5.74
CA LYS A 199 -0.35 -18.39 -5.71
C LYS A 199 0.64 -19.01 -6.70
N GLU A 200 0.73 -18.47 -7.90
CA GLU A 200 1.53 -19.04 -8.99
C GLU A 200 3.00 -18.63 -8.92
N LEU A 201 3.28 -17.38 -8.55
CA LEU A 201 4.64 -16.84 -8.54
C LEU A 201 5.24 -16.78 -7.11
N GLY A 202 4.45 -17.00 -6.07
CA GLY A 202 4.90 -16.89 -4.68
C GLY A 202 5.25 -15.47 -4.26
N ILE A 203 4.78 -14.44 -4.97
CA ILE A 203 5.03 -13.04 -4.63
C ILE A 203 4.32 -12.66 -3.34
N SER A 204 4.92 -11.73 -2.61
CA SER A 204 4.31 -11.09 -1.44
C SER A 204 3.77 -9.74 -1.84
N ILE A 205 2.63 -9.31 -1.27
CA ILE A 205 1.95 -8.10 -1.74
C ILE A 205 1.67 -7.17 -0.56
N ILE A 206 1.98 -5.88 -0.72
CA ILE A 206 1.44 -4.80 0.11
C ILE A 206 0.31 -4.16 -0.68
N PHE A 207 -0.92 -4.40 -0.26
CA PHE A 207 -2.11 -3.90 -0.91
C PHE A 207 -2.66 -2.69 -0.16
N ILE A 208 -2.65 -1.53 -0.80
CA ILE A 208 -3.11 -0.26 -0.21
C ILE A 208 -4.44 0.12 -0.86
N THR A 209 -5.45 0.37 -0.04
CA THR A 209 -6.74 0.89 -0.49
C THR A 209 -7.47 1.60 0.66
N HIS A 210 -8.40 2.48 0.32
CA HIS A 210 -9.37 3.03 1.27
C HIS A 210 -10.63 2.15 1.35
N ASP A 211 -10.80 1.17 0.45
CA ASP A 211 -11.93 0.24 0.44
C ASP A 211 -11.61 -1.01 1.25
N ILE A 212 -12.14 -1.05 2.48
CA ILE A 212 -11.93 -2.18 3.39
C ILE A 212 -12.65 -3.46 2.90
N ALA A 213 -13.79 -3.32 2.20
CA ALA A 213 -14.48 -4.48 1.67
C ALA A 213 -13.60 -5.20 0.64
N LEU A 214 -13.01 -4.48 -0.31
CA LEU A 214 -12.04 -5.05 -1.24
C LEU A 214 -10.80 -5.61 -0.53
N MET A 215 -10.30 -4.90 0.49
CA MET A 215 -9.15 -5.35 1.26
C MET A 215 -9.44 -6.67 1.99
N SER A 216 -10.62 -6.81 2.57
CA SER A 216 -11.02 -8.05 3.27
C SER A 216 -11.09 -9.28 2.36
N MET A 217 -11.23 -9.06 1.06
CA MET A 217 -11.25 -10.14 0.08
C MET A 217 -9.85 -10.68 -0.26
N ILE A 218 -8.79 -9.91 -0.04
CA ILE A 218 -7.46 -10.25 -0.53
C ILE A 218 -6.40 -10.36 0.56
N ALA A 219 -6.43 -9.52 1.59
CA ALA A 219 -5.38 -9.44 2.60
C ALA A 219 -5.49 -10.57 3.64
N ASP A 220 -4.35 -11.14 4.01
CA ASP A 220 -4.23 -12.08 5.13
C ASP A 220 -4.28 -11.32 6.46
N ARG A 221 -3.58 -10.18 6.52
CA ARG A 221 -3.49 -9.28 7.67
C ARG A 221 -3.71 -7.84 7.25
N MET A 222 -4.27 -7.02 8.16
CA MET A 222 -4.50 -5.61 7.92
C MET A 222 -3.74 -4.72 8.91
N TYR A 223 -3.25 -3.60 8.40
CA TYR A 223 -2.73 -2.46 9.15
C TYR A 223 -3.67 -1.29 8.94
N ILE A 224 -4.23 -0.75 10.02
CA ILE A 224 -5.12 0.41 9.95
C ILE A 224 -4.29 1.66 10.28
N MET A 225 -4.23 2.57 9.30
CA MET A 225 -3.44 3.78 9.41
C MET A 225 -4.32 5.01 9.59
N TYR A 226 -4.01 5.82 10.60
CA TYR A 226 -4.68 7.08 10.87
C TYR A 226 -3.67 8.18 11.17
N ALA A 227 -3.78 9.31 10.48
CA ALA A 227 -2.97 10.51 10.69
C ALA A 227 -1.46 10.22 10.83
N GLY A 228 -0.90 9.38 9.92
CA GLY A 228 0.52 9.07 9.87
C GLY A 228 0.98 7.91 10.76
N ARG A 229 0.11 7.26 11.53
CA ARG A 229 0.46 6.14 12.43
C ARG A 229 -0.39 4.91 12.18
N ILE A 230 0.16 3.74 12.51
CA ILE A 230 -0.63 2.50 12.61
C ILE A 230 -1.36 2.53 13.97
N VAL A 231 -2.68 2.45 13.93
CA VAL A 231 -3.52 2.48 15.12
C VAL A 231 -4.03 1.11 15.54
N GLU A 232 -4.10 0.18 14.60
CA GLU A 232 -4.44 -1.21 14.85
C GLU A 232 -3.87 -2.10 13.74
N HIS A 233 -3.39 -3.30 14.10
CA HIS A 233 -3.13 -4.35 13.12
C HIS A 233 -3.43 -5.73 13.69
N ALA A 234 -3.94 -6.61 12.86
CA ALA A 234 -4.26 -8.00 13.17
C ALA A 234 -4.52 -8.79 11.88
N ASP A 235 -4.82 -10.08 12.04
CA ASP A 235 -5.38 -10.87 10.95
C ASP A 235 -6.67 -10.24 10.44
N THR A 236 -6.91 -10.32 9.13
CA THR A 236 -8.08 -9.72 8.49
C THR A 236 -9.39 -10.09 9.16
N ALA A 237 -9.54 -11.37 9.55
CA ALA A 237 -10.73 -11.85 10.21
C ALA A 237 -11.01 -11.16 11.56
N ASP A 238 -9.94 -10.85 12.32
CA ASP A 238 -10.07 -10.17 13.62
C ASP A 238 -10.40 -8.68 13.42
N ILE A 239 -9.77 -8.00 12.47
CA ILE A 239 -10.10 -6.61 12.12
C ILE A 239 -11.57 -6.48 11.70
N VAL A 240 -12.05 -7.39 10.84
CA VAL A 240 -13.41 -7.32 10.32
C VAL A 240 -14.46 -7.68 11.38
N ARG A 241 -14.21 -8.72 12.20
CA ARG A 241 -15.21 -9.23 13.13
C ARG A 241 -15.18 -8.56 14.49
N LYS A 242 -13.99 -8.17 14.97
CA LYS A 242 -13.76 -7.68 16.34
C LYS A 242 -12.77 -6.53 16.38
N PRO A 243 -12.99 -5.44 15.60
CA PRO A 243 -12.10 -4.28 15.63
C PRO A 243 -11.99 -3.75 17.06
N LYS A 244 -10.79 -3.35 17.47
CA LYS A 244 -10.52 -2.89 18.83
C LYS A 244 -10.44 -1.38 18.87
N HIS A 245 -9.65 -0.76 18.00
CA HIS A 245 -9.51 0.69 18.01
C HIS A 245 -10.83 1.39 17.62
N PRO A 246 -11.26 2.45 18.33
CA PRO A 246 -12.51 3.16 17.99
C PRO A 246 -12.58 3.65 16.54
N TYR A 247 -11.46 4.09 15.97
CA TYR A 247 -11.40 4.46 14.55
C TYR A 247 -11.68 3.26 13.65
N THR A 248 -11.07 2.11 13.91
CA THR A 248 -11.29 0.87 13.14
C THR A 248 -12.75 0.45 13.20
N LYS A 249 -13.40 0.55 14.38
CA LYS A 249 -14.84 0.26 14.54
C LYS A 249 -15.68 1.14 13.64
N LEU A 250 -15.46 2.46 13.68
CA LEU A 250 -16.20 3.41 12.84
C LEU A 250 -15.91 3.19 11.35
N LEU A 251 -14.68 2.83 11.00
CA LEU A 251 -14.29 2.53 9.63
C LEU A 251 -15.00 1.28 9.10
N MET A 252 -15.17 0.25 9.94
CA MET A 252 -15.94 -0.95 9.62
C MET A 252 -17.45 -0.69 9.56
N GLU A 253 -17.98 0.22 10.40
CA GLU A 253 -19.39 0.62 10.36
C GLU A 253 -19.74 1.42 9.09
N ALA A 254 -18.76 2.10 8.50
CA ALA A 254 -18.91 2.85 7.27
C ALA A 254 -18.89 1.98 6.00
N VAL A 255 -18.56 0.69 6.10
CA VAL A 255 -18.65 -0.25 4.96
C VAL A 255 -20.12 -0.45 4.61
N PRO A 256 -20.51 -0.27 3.33
CA PRO A 256 -21.87 -0.55 2.87
C PRO A 256 -22.28 -2.00 3.17
N ASP A 257 -23.40 -2.16 3.84
CA ASP A 257 -23.99 -3.46 4.15
C ASP A 257 -25.44 -3.44 3.68
N PRO A 258 -25.84 -4.32 2.74
CA PRO A 258 -27.21 -4.37 2.23
C PRO A 258 -28.30 -4.59 3.29
N SER A 259 -27.91 -5.10 4.47
CA SER A 259 -28.83 -5.31 5.60
C SER A 259 -29.07 -4.06 6.46
N LYS A 260 -28.32 -2.96 6.21
CA LYS A 260 -28.42 -1.72 6.99
C LYS A 260 -29.16 -0.64 6.21
N ASP A 261 -30.13 -0.01 6.85
CA ASP A 261 -30.94 1.07 6.27
C ASP A 261 -30.15 2.39 6.03
N TYR A 262 -28.97 2.53 6.67
CA TYR A 262 -28.14 3.71 6.52
C TYR A 262 -26.65 3.42 6.73
N ILE A 263 -25.80 4.18 6.05
CA ILE A 263 -24.34 4.14 6.20
C ILE A 263 -23.95 5.23 7.19
N LYS A 264 -23.25 4.85 8.26
CA LYS A 264 -22.73 5.79 9.26
C LYS A 264 -21.32 6.21 8.88
N GLY A 265 -21.15 7.44 8.42
CA GLY A 265 -19.81 7.99 8.18
C GLY A 265 -19.07 8.25 9.49
N ILE A 266 -17.75 8.33 9.43
CA ILE A 266 -16.92 8.71 10.57
C ILE A 266 -17.09 10.22 10.79
N PRO A 267 -17.51 10.69 11.97
CA PRO A 267 -17.77 12.11 12.21
C PRO A 267 -16.50 12.96 12.17
N GLY A 268 -16.62 14.22 11.75
CA GLY A 268 -15.53 15.19 11.72
C GLY A 268 -14.49 14.93 10.63
N PHE A 269 -13.35 15.59 10.72
CA PHE A 269 -12.25 15.52 9.76
C PHE A 269 -10.98 14.99 10.43
N MET A 270 -10.10 14.40 9.62
CA MET A 270 -8.77 14.03 10.08
C MET A 270 -8.00 15.30 10.51
N PRO A 271 -7.17 15.24 11.56
CA PRO A 271 -6.38 16.39 12.00
C PRO A 271 -5.39 16.83 10.93
N ASP A 272 -5.08 18.11 10.92
CA ASP A 272 -3.99 18.64 10.09
C ASP A 272 -2.66 18.02 10.55
N LEU A 273 -2.00 17.30 9.65
CA LEU A 273 -0.73 16.62 9.94
C LEU A 273 0.44 17.58 10.21
N ALA A 274 0.27 18.88 9.89
CA ALA A 274 1.22 19.92 10.27
C ALA A 274 0.95 20.48 11.69
N ARG A 275 -0.24 20.22 12.26
CA ARG A 275 -0.67 20.72 13.57
C ARG A 275 -1.41 19.62 14.32
N LEU A 276 -0.71 18.51 14.56
CA LEU A 276 -1.26 17.38 15.28
C LEU A 276 -1.67 17.79 16.71
N PRO A 277 -2.80 17.28 17.22
CA PRO A 277 -3.19 17.50 18.60
C PRO A 277 -2.16 16.85 19.54
N PRO A 278 -1.96 17.36 20.75
CA PRO A 278 -1.22 16.64 21.78
C PRO A 278 -1.96 15.34 22.13
N GLY A 279 -1.21 14.27 22.38
CA GLY A 279 -1.78 12.97 22.70
C GLY A 279 -2.38 12.24 21.49
N CYS A 280 -3.42 11.45 21.73
CA CYS A 280 -4.02 10.59 20.70
C CYS A 280 -4.54 11.41 19.51
N ARG A 281 -4.08 11.07 18.30
CA ARG A 281 -4.46 11.80 17.07
C ARG A 281 -5.95 11.67 16.73
N PHE A 282 -6.61 10.60 17.22
CA PHE A 282 -8.03 10.38 17.01
C PHE A 282 -8.92 11.03 18.07
N GLN A 283 -8.36 11.68 19.11
CA GLN A 283 -9.09 12.23 20.25
C GLN A 283 -10.29 13.13 19.87
N GLY A 284 -10.15 13.93 18.82
CA GLY A 284 -11.21 14.87 18.38
C GLY A 284 -12.43 14.22 17.73
N ARG A 285 -12.34 12.94 17.39
CA ARG A 285 -13.40 12.16 16.70
C ARG A 285 -13.80 10.91 17.49
N CYS A 286 -13.08 10.62 18.57
CA CYS A 286 -13.28 9.41 19.36
C CYS A 286 -14.50 9.53 20.28
N PRO A 287 -15.50 8.63 20.16
CA PRO A 287 -16.65 8.64 21.05
C PRO A 287 -16.32 8.20 22.48
N PHE A 288 -15.11 7.66 22.70
CA PHE A 288 -14.63 7.15 23.99
C PHE A 288 -13.42 7.94 24.52
N VAL A 289 -13.27 9.22 24.10
CA VAL A 289 -12.12 10.02 24.50
C VAL A 289 -12.04 10.20 26.02
N MET A 290 -10.83 10.00 26.56
CA MET A 290 -10.50 10.16 27.99
C MET A 290 -9.51 11.30 28.16
N ASP A 291 -9.31 11.80 29.38
CA ASP A 291 -8.38 12.89 29.64
C ASP A 291 -6.91 12.55 29.32
N ILE A 292 -6.52 11.29 29.48
CA ILE A 292 -5.19 10.83 29.06
C ILE A 292 -5.00 10.93 27.55
N CYS A 293 -6.05 10.66 26.75
CA CYS A 293 -6.01 10.78 25.30
C CYS A 293 -5.67 12.20 24.81
N LYS A 294 -5.95 13.22 25.63
CA LYS A 294 -5.65 14.62 25.30
C LYS A 294 -4.21 15.02 25.61
N ARG A 295 -3.47 14.20 26.36
CA ARG A 295 -2.12 14.53 26.83
C ARG A 295 -1.06 13.62 26.29
N GLU A 296 -1.37 12.33 26.14
CA GLU A 296 -0.39 11.30 25.82
C GLU A 296 -0.82 10.48 24.59
N GLU A 297 0.11 10.25 23.67
CA GLU A 297 -0.14 9.41 22.51
C GLU A 297 0.01 7.93 22.92
N PRO A 298 -1.00 7.07 22.61
CA PRO A 298 -0.91 5.65 22.95
C PRO A 298 0.07 4.93 22.02
N GLY A 299 0.90 4.07 22.59
CA GLY A 299 1.70 3.11 21.83
C GLY A 299 0.89 1.87 21.46
N LEU A 300 1.36 1.12 20.45
CA LEU A 300 0.82 -0.19 20.12
C LEU A 300 1.04 -1.17 21.28
N LYS A 301 -0.04 -1.81 21.72
CA LYS A 301 -0.04 -2.86 22.75
C LYS A 301 -0.82 -4.06 22.26
N ARG A 302 -0.39 -5.25 22.67
CA ARG A 302 -1.12 -6.48 22.34
C ARG A 302 -2.42 -6.57 23.14
N VAL A 303 -3.53 -6.75 22.41
CA VAL A 303 -4.89 -6.90 22.94
C VAL A 303 -5.51 -8.11 22.24
N GLU A 304 -5.56 -9.24 22.90
CA GLU A 304 -5.95 -10.53 22.30
C GLU A 304 -5.09 -10.87 21.06
N ASN A 305 -5.72 -10.95 19.88
CA ASN A 305 -5.06 -11.24 18.60
C ASN A 305 -4.63 -9.98 17.83
N SER A 306 -4.89 -8.77 18.36
CA SER A 306 -4.57 -7.50 17.73
C SER A 306 -3.45 -6.75 18.46
N GLU A 307 -2.73 -5.89 17.75
CA GLU A 307 -1.95 -4.81 18.37
C GLU A 307 -2.68 -3.49 18.14
N VAL A 308 -2.90 -2.73 19.20
CA VAL A 308 -3.80 -1.57 19.22
C VAL A 308 -3.16 -0.40 19.94
N ALA A 309 -3.17 0.78 19.31
CA ALA A 309 -2.72 2.04 19.91
C ALA A 309 -3.92 2.79 20.53
N CYS A 310 -4.39 2.35 21.70
CA CYS A 310 -5.54 2.94 22.36
C CYS A 310 -5.51 2.79 23.87
N TRP A 311 -5.75 3.89 24.58
CA TRP A 311 -5.79 3.93 26.05
C TRP A 311 -6.99 3.20 26.67
N LEU A 312 -8.00 2.77 25.90
CA LEU A 312 -9.07 1.89 26.39
C LEU A 312 -8.57 0.52 26.87
N TYR A 313 -7.34 0.18 26.47
CA TYR A 313 -6.73 -1.11 26.81
C TYR A 313 -5.49 -0.97 27.72
N GLY A 314 -5.38 0.16 28.40
CA GLY A 314 -4.39 0.42 29.46
C GLY A 314 -3.18 1.19 29.01
#